data_d276068ddcfd394abe73f0210c274c63
#
_entry.id   d276068ddcfd394abe73f0210c274c63
#
_cell.length_a   1.000
_cell.length_b   1.000
_cell.length_c   1.000
_cell.angle_alpha   90.00
_cell.angle_beta   90.00
_cell.angle_gamma   90.00
#
_symmetry.space_group_name_H-M   'P 1'
#
loop_
_entity.id
_entity.type
_entity.pdbx_description
1 polymer ?
#
loop_
_entity_poly.entity_id
_entity_poly.type
_entity_poly.pdbx_seq_one_letter_code
_entity_poly.pdbx_strand_id
1 'polypeptide(L)'
;MSVVQFNNIYKQFSGEYLLKDISFTIEDKDRIGLVGLNGTGKSTLIKMLLGMERIDPDLQNNIGNISMSNTTKVGYLSQNHNFSDEMNSVYEEMLEVFIEEHKLWHEIQKINSFLAISEGEELEKNLELLSDLTIKYESKNGYEIEYKIRQQLTWLELEGYQEQIIKDLSGGEKTRVALAKLLLQEPDLLVLDEPTNHLDLVSIEWLEEYLKKYGKAFLLVSHDRIFLDNVCNKIYEIENKKLYKYDGNFSRFILQKELILKGELKRYEKEQEKVKKMEEYIDRFRAGIKARQAQGRQKILDRIEQMDDPIFNPQRMRLKFEVASSTGENVLQVRNVSKSFDGNKVLNNINFDLYKGERVGIIGKNGIGKSTLLKIIMEKISKDKGEIAIGSRVKIGYYDQDHSALHGENTVLQEINTSLNLTQEYLRTLAGGFLFSGEDVEKRIDKLSGGEKVRVSFLKLYMEKANLLILDEPTNHLDIYSIEVLEDALEDYEGTLLVVSHNRHFLDVVCNTIYYLDENGLKKFKGNYEDYKASLKNSGNNEQGEEKEEKKVSYQEQKEMSRKIAKLKKDIEKLEEEMEMLSKDKEIAEKKYYEAGKTNDMDTIVEMQEKIEKIDELEISKLEEWEEKSNELAEHQ
;
A
#
# COMPACT_ATOMS: atom_id res chain seq x y z
N MET A 1 25.30 9.47 6.51
CA MET A 1 25.67 8.84 7.80
C MET A 1 24.60 7.81 8.17
N SER A 2 24.99 6.73 8.87
CA SER A 2 24.01 5.74 9.34
C SER A 2 23.19 6.32 10.50
N VAL A 3 21.86 6.33 10.36
CA VAL A 3 20.91 6.77 11.41
C VAL A 3 20.58 5.59 12.31
N VAL A 4 20.27 4.44 11.72
CA VAL A 4 19.96 3.19 12.44
C VAL A 4 20.56 2.00 11.69
N GLN A 5 21.08 1.03 12.43
CA GLN A 5 21.59 -0.22 11.89
C GLN A 5 20.96 -1.42 12.62
N PHE A 6 20.38 -2.31 11.84
CA PHE A 6 19.85 -3.60 12.28
C PHE A 6 20.87 -4.69 11.93
N ASN A 7 21.23 -5.51 12.90
CA ASN A 7 22.19 -6.60 12.72
C ASN A 7 21.61 -7.91 13.26
N ASN A 8 21.41 -8.87 12.38
CA ASN A 8 21.01 -10.25 12.68
C ASN A 8 19.80 -10.33 13.60
N ILE A 9 18.70 -9.65 13.22
CA ILE A 9 17.47 -9.63 14.02
C ILE A 9 16.65 -10.88 13.78
N TYR A 10 16.30 -11.54 14.89
CA TYR A 10 15.39 -12.69 14.93
C TYR A 10 14.20 -12.38 15.83
N LYS A 11 13.02 -12.89 15.45
CA LYS A 11 11.81 -12.81 16.26
C LYS A 11 11.00 -14.09 16.14
N GLN A 12 10.54 -14.61 17.30
CA GLN A 12 9.71 -15.81 17.38
C GLN A 12 8.43 -15.53 18.14
N PHE A 13 7.36 -16.21 17.74
CA PHE A 13 6.12 -16.30 18.51
C PHE A 13 5.69 -17.78 18.58
N SER A 14 5.35 -18.25 19.76
CA SER A 14 4.91 -19.63 20.01
C SER A 14 5.84 -20.72 19.44
N GLY A 15 7.15 -20.43 19.37
CA GLY A 15 8.18 -21.36 18.87
C GLY A 15 8.42 -21.30 17.36
N GLU A 16 7.67 -20.51 16.63
CA GLU A 16 7.91 -20.27 15.20
C GLU A 16 8.58 -18.92 14.95
N TYR A 17 9.54 -18.90 14.02
CA TYR A 17 10.15 -17.63 13.58
C TYR A 17 9.16 -16.81 12.77
N LEU A 18 8.97 -15.57 13.18
CA LEU A 18 8.29 -14.53 12.40
C LEU A 18 9.29 -13.78 11.50
N LEU A 19 10.46 -13.45 12.06
CA LEU A 19 11.56 -12.79 11.34
C LEU A 19 12.84 -13.59 11.57
N LYS A 20 13.66 -13.72 10.51
CA LYS A 20 14.88 -14.52 10.52
C LYS A 20 15.99 -13.78 9.80
N ASP A 21 17.09 -13.53 10.52
CA ASP A 21 18.32 -12.93 10.00
C ASP A 21 18.10 -11.58 9.26
N ILE A 22 17.34 -10.68 9.89
CA ILE A 22 17.07 -9.36 9.32
C ILE A 22 18.26 -8.43 9.60
N SER A 23 18.91 -7.97 8.53
CA SER A 23 20.05 -7.04 8.63
C SER A 23 19.96 -5.95 7.57
N PHE A 24 19.91 -4.68 8.00
CA PHE A 24 19.90 -3.52 7.11
C PHE A 24 20.31 -2.25 7.84
N THR A 25 20.60 -1.21 7.08
CA THR A 25 20.96 0.11 7.59
C THR A 25 20.04 1.16 7.01
N ILE A 26 19.61 2.11 7.82
CA ILE A 26 18.90 3.31 7.39
C ILE A 26 19.93 4.45 7.41
N GLU A 27 20.14 5.07 6.26
CA GLU A 27 21.04 6.20 6.10
C GLU A 27 20.28 7.53 6.18
N ASP A 28 21.04 8.60 6.40
CA ASP A 28 20.49 9.95 6.35
C ASP A 28 19.84 10.19 4.97
N LYS A 29 18.60 10.72 4.97
CA LYS A 29 17.77 10.94 3.77
C LYS A 29 17.25 9.69 3.06
N ASP A 30 17.41 8.50 3.62
CA ASP A 30 16.74 7.31 3.08
C ASP A 30 15.23 7.43 3.20
N ARG A 31 14.52 7.11 2.12
CA ARG A 31 13.06 7.11 2.02
C ARG A 31 12.60 5.69 1.77
N ILE A 32 12.43 4.94 2.85
CA ILE A 32 12.20 3.49 2.79
C ILE A 32 10.72 3.18 2.91
N GLY A 33 10.16 2.46 1.92
CA GLY A 33 8.86 1.81 2.01
C GLY A 33 9.03 0.36 2.47
N LEU A 34 8.40 -0.04 3.57
CA LEU A 34 8.40 -1.40 4.09
C LEU A 34 7.10 -2.10 3.69
N VAL A 35 7.20 -3.10 2.82
CA VAL A 35 6.06 -3.82 2.26
C VAL A 35 6.10 -5.31 2.63
N GLY A 36 5.00 -6.02 2.39
CA GLY A 36 4.86 -7.46 2.65
C GLY A 36 3.42 -7.81 3.06
N LEU A 37 3.08 -9.09 3.06
CA LEU A 37 1.77 -9.58 3.48
C LEU A 37 1.42 -9.17 4.91
N ASN A 38 0.14 -9.16 5.24
CA ASN A 38 -0.30 -8.99 6.62
C ASN A 38 0.20 -10.14 7.49
N GLY A 39 0.67 -9.80 8.71
CA GLY A 39 1.23 -10.78 9.64
C GLY A 39 2.70 -11.17 9.39
N THR A 40 3.40 -10.62 8.39
CA THR A 40 4.83 -10.93 8.14
C THR A 40 5.81 -10.28 9.12
N GLY A 41 5.34 -9.42 10.02
CA GLY A 41 6.18 -8.82 11.06
C GLY A 41 6.62 -7.39 10.81
N LYS A 42 5.99 -6.64 9.87
CA LYS A 42 6.29 -5.22 9.60
C LYS A 42 6.20 -4.37 10.87
N SER A 43 5.04 -4.35 11.53
CA SER A 43 4.85 -3.58 12.77
C SER A 43 5.67 -4.14 13.94
N THR A 44 5.98 -5.44 13.95
CA THR A 44 6.88 -6.03 14.95
C THR A 44 8.30 -5.51 14.77
N LEU A 45 8.80 -5.39 13.54
CA LEU A 45 10.10 -4.81 13.24
C LEU A 45 10.19 -3.35 13.71
N ILE A 46 9.13 -2.57 13.48
CA ILE A 46 9.01 -1.19 13.98
C ILE A 46 9.02 -1.17 15.51
N LYS A 47 8.25 -2.02 16.18
CA LYS A 47 8.22 -2.10 17.65
C LYS A 47 9.58 -2.47 18.24
N MET A 48 10.36 -3.33 17.58
CA MET A 48 11.73 -3.64 17.98
C MET A 48 12.67 -2.43 17.82
N LEU A 49 12.53 -1.66 16.73
CA LEU A 49 13.26 -0.39 16.54
C LEU A 49 13.00 0.59 17.68
N LEU A 50 11.76 0.68 18.13
CA LEU A 50 11.33 1.57 19.21
C LEU A 50 11.64 1.02 20.61
N GLY A 51 12.22 -0.18 20.72
CA GLY A 51 12.49 -0.84 22.01
C GLY A 51 11.23 -1.34 22.74
N MET A 52 10.07 -1.35 22.07
CA MET A 52 8.80 -1.83 22.62
C MET A 52 8.69 -3.35 22.58
N GLU A 53 9.47 -4.00 21.72
CA GLU A 53 9.49 -5.45 21.54
C GLU A 53 10.93 -5.96 21.61
N ARG A 54 11.15 -7.13 22.22
CA ARG A 54 12.49 -7.71 22.41
C ARG A 54 12.94 -8.47 21.16
N ILE A 55 14.23 -8.43 20.90
CA ILE A 55 14.90 -9.26 19.89
C ILE A 55 15.14 -10.64 20.52
N ASP A 56 14.83 -11.69 19.77
CA ASP A 56 15.05 -13.06 20.21
C ASP A 56 16.40 -13.59 19.69
N PRO A 57 17.01 -14.59 20.35
CA PRO A 57 18.27 -15.17 19.90
C PRO A 57 18.10 -16.01 18.63
N ASP A 58 19.19 -16.17 17.89
CA ASP A 58 19.30 -17.12 16.78
C ASP A 58 19.39 -18.58 17.28
N LEU A 59 19.54 -19.54 16.35
CA LEU A 59 19.72 -20.96 16.67
C LEU A 59 20.99 -21.28 17.47
N GLN A 60 21.96 -20.35 17.50
CA GLN A 60 23.23 -20.49 18.24
C GLN A 60 23.24 -19.67 19.54
N ASN A 61 22.09 -19.12 19.95
CA ASN A 61 21.93 -18.24 21.12
C ASN A 61 22.63 -16.87 21.00
N ASN A 62 22.94 -16.40 19.76
CA ASN A 62 23.41 -15.05 19.57
C ASN A 62 22.21 -14.11 19.48
N ILE A 63 22.28 -12.97 20.15
CA ILE A 63 21.23 -11.93 20.10
C ILE A 63 21.69 -10.85 19.14
N GLY A 64 20.88 -10.58 18.11
CA GLY A 64 21.08 -9.45 17.23
C GLY A 64 20.93 -8.11 17.97
N ASN A 65 21.32 -7.02 17.32
CA ASN A 65 21.21 -5.70 17.92
C ASN A 65 20.69 -4.66 16.93
N ILE A 66 20.02 -3.65 17.47
CA ILE A 66 19.66 -2.42 16.75
C ILE A 66 20.51 -1.31 17.38
N SER A 67 21.37 -0.70 16.55
CA SER A 67 22.23 0.39 16.99
C SER A 67 21.83 1.70 16.36
N MET A 68 21.68 2.74 17.18
CA MET A 68 21.45 4.13 16.77
C MET A 68 22.20 5.07 17.72
N SER A 69 22.44 6.30 17.26
CA SER A 69 23.06 7.32 18.13
C SER A 69 22.09 7.71 19.26
N ASN A 70 22.64 7.93 20.46
CA ASN A 70 21.85 8.41 21.60
C ASN A 70 21.20 9.79 21.35
N THR A 71 21.66 10.54 20.36
CA THR A 71 21.13 11.84 19.98
C THR A 71 20.03 11.75 18.92
N THR A 72 19.83 10.59 18.30
CA THR A 72 18.84 10.38 17.24
C THR A 72 17.43 10.43 17.81
N LYS A 73 16.64 11.41 17.35
CA LYS A 73 15.22 11.51 17.69
C LYS A 73 14.42 10.68 16.71
N VAL A 74 13.69 9.66 17.22
CA VAL A 74 12.79 8.84 16.42
C VAL A 74 11.36 9.30 16.68
N GLY A 75 10.68 9.71 15.62
CA GLY A 75 9.25 10.02 15.67
C GLY A 75 8.44 8.85 15.13
N TYR A 76 7.39 8.44 15.84
CA TYR A 76 6.57 7.29 15.47
C TYR A 76 5.08 7.62 15.46
N LEU A 77 4.44 7.41 14.31
CA LEU A 77 3.00 7.40 14.18
C LEU A 77 2.49 5.97 14.21
N SER A 78 1.82 5.60 15.29
CA SER A 78 1.18 4.29 15.46
C SER A 78 -0.26 4.29 14.96
N GLN A 79 -0.78 3.11 14.65
CA GLN A 79 -2.22 2.93 14.35
C GLN A 79 -3.12 3.34 15.55
N ASN A 80 -2.65 3.14 16.78
CA ASN A 80 -3.31 3.60 17.99
C ASN A 80 -2.63 4.88 18.45
N HIS A 81 -3.33 6.01 18.40
CA HIS A 81 -2.75 7.31 18.72
C HIS A 81 -2.51 7.45 20.23
N ASN A 82 -1.29 7.82 20.62
CA ASN A 82 -0.95 8.12 22.01
C ASN A 82 -0.98 9.64 22.20
N PHE A 83 -2.08 10.15 22.71
CA PHE A 83 -2.20 11.53 23.15
C PHE A 83 -1.71 11.68 24.60
N SER A 84 -1.21 12.87 24.95
CA SER A 84 -0.73 13.17 26.31
C SER A 84 -1.90 13.15 27.30
N ASP A 85 -3.01 13.77 26.92
CA ASP A 85 -4.30 13.68 27.62
C ASP A 85 -5.44 13.81 26.58
N GLU A 86 -6.40 12.90 26.57
CA GLU A 86 -7.58 13.00 25.71
C GLU A 86 -8.51 14.17 26.05
N MET A 87 -8.33 14.77 27.22
CA MET A 87 -9.09 15.97 27.65
C MET A 87 -8.46 17.29 27.20
N ASN A 88 -7.25 17.24 26.61
CA ASN A 88 -6.63 18.41 26.00
C ASN A 88 -7.42 18.86 24.76
N SER A 89 -7.42 20.17 24.51
CA SER A 89 -7.77 20.69 23.19
C SER A 89 -6.69 20.32 22.16
N VAL A 90 -7.05 20.37 20.90
CA VAL A 90 -6.09 20.13 19.80
C VAL A 90 -4.89 21.06 19.91
N TYR A 91 -5.12 22.34 20.23
CA TYR A 91 -4.06 23.33 20.37
C TYR A 91 -3.14 23.04 21.57
N GLU A 92 -3.70 22.69 22.73
CA GLU A 92 -2.93 22.30 23.91
C GLU A 92 -2.06 21.07 23.64
N GLU A 93 -2.57 20.08 22.93
CA GLU A 93 -1.81 18.90 22.56
C GLU A 93 -0.63 19.23 21.61
N MET A 94 -0.79 20.22 20.73
CA MET A 94 0.32 20.73 19.91
C MET A 94 1.36 21.48 20.74
N LEU A 95 0.95 22.25 21.74
CA LEU A 95 1.83 22.95 22.66
C LEU A 95 2.69 22.01 23.50
N GLU A 96 2.24 20.80 23.76
CA GLU A 96 3.00 19.76 24.46
C GLU A 96 4.34 19.42 23.78
N VAL A 97 4.46 19.65 22.47
CA VAL A 97 5.73 19.48 21.75
C VAL A 97 6.77 20.51 22.20
N PHE A 98 6.33 21.68 22.65
CA PHE A 98 7.12 22.84 23.01
C PHE A 98 7.04 23.14 24.52
N ILE A 99 6.96 22.10 25.36
CA ILE A 99 6.74 22.24 26.81
C ILE A 99 7.84 23.03 27.50
N GLU A 100 9.09 22.98 27.05
CA GLU A 100 10.19 23.74 27.61
C GLU A 100 10.07 25.21 27.26
N GLU A 101 9.76 25.53 26.00
CA GLU A 101 9.56 26.88 25.50
C GLU A 101 8.32 27.51 26.15
N HIS A 102 7.26 26.74 26.33
CA HIS A 102 6.04 27.18 26.99
C HIS A 102 6.29 27.50 28.47
N LYS A 103 7.12 26.72 29.19
CA LYS A 103 7.55 27.02 30.55
C LYS A 103 8.37 28.33 30.62
N LEU A 104 9.33 28.50 29.71
CA LEU A 104 10.11 29.72 29.60
C LEU A 104 9.22 30.94 29.36
N TRP A 105 8.24 30.83 28.48
CA TRP A 105 7.27 31.88 28.21
C TRP A 105 6.46 32.26 29.46
N HIS A 106 5.98 31.27 30.20
CA HIS A 106 5.28 31.52 31.47
C HIS A 106 6.17 32.19 32.51
N GLU A 107 7.43 31.80 32.60
CA GLU A 107 8.39 32.47 33.50
C GLU A 107 8.63 33.92 33.07
N ILE A 108 8.79 34.20 31.78
CA ILE A 108 8.90 35.56 31.23
C ILE A 108 7.67 36.40 31.59
N GLN A 109 6.46 35.86 31.37
CA GLN A 109 5.22 36.55 31.71
C GLN A 109 5.10 36.82 33.20
N LYS A 110 5.51 35.88 34.05
CA LYS A 110 5.52 36.03 35.50
C LYS A 110 6.48 37.13 35.93
N ILE A 111 7.69 37.19 35.40
CA ILE A 111 8.66 38.23 35.71
C ILE A 111 8.16 39.59 35.20
N ASN A 112 7.59 39.67 34.01
CA ASN A 112 6.98 40.89 33.50
C ASN A 112 5.89 41.43 34.43
N SER A 113 5.09 40.57 35.06
CA SER A 113 4.09 40.97 36.04
C SER A 113 4.73 41.48 37.34
N PHE A 114 5.86 40.91 37.76
CA PHE A 114 6.60 41.39 38.93
C PHE A 114 7.34 42.72 38.68
N LEU A 115 7.85 42.93 37.47
CA LEU A 115 8.51 44.19 37.10
C LEU A 115 7.60 45.42 37.28
N ALA A 116 6.29 45.25 37.12
CA ALA A 116 5.32 46.32 37.30
C ALA A 116 5.21 46.83 38.77
N ILE A 117 5.72 46.05 39.74
CA ILE A 117 5.62 46.33 41.17
C ILE A 117 6.98 46.32 41.88
N SER A 118 8.09 46.01 41.19
CA SER A 118 9.44 45.92 41.76
C SER A 118 10.14 47.29 41.73
N GLU A 119 10.93 47.60 42.79
CA GLU A 119 11.74 48.83 42.88
C GLU A 119 13.17 48.49 43.37
N GLY A 120 14.15 49.39 43.04
CA GLY A 120 15.53 49.28 43.52
C GLY A 120 16.30 48.05 43.02
N GLU A 121 17.07 47.40 43.90
CA GLU A 121 17.91 46.21 43.57
C GLU A 121 17.09 45.01 43.06
N GLU A 122 15.82 44.90 43.44
CA GLU A 122 14.92 43.83 43.01
C GLU A 122 14.49 44.01 41.54
N LEU A 123 14.33 45.24 41.12
CA LEU A 123 14.06 45.62 39.73
C LEU A 123 15.24 45.24 38.82
N GLU A 124 16.49 45.54 39.21
CA GLU A 124 17.69 45.20 38.44
C GLU A 124 17.84 43.67 38.26
N LYS A 125 17.67 42.91 39.34
CA LYS A 125 17.72 41.43 39.29
C LYS A 125 16.63 40.83 38.37
N ASN A 126 15.42 41.37 38.45
CA ASN A 126 14.33 40.89 37.61
C ASN A 126 14.54 41.26 36.14
N LEU A 127 15.15 42.40 35.82
CA LEU A 127 15.53 42.77 34.45
C LEU A 127 16.63 41.90 33.89
N GLU A 128 17.66 41.55 34.66
CA GLU A 128 18.73 40.64 34.26
C GLU A 128 18.16 39.24 33.99
N LEU A 129 17.32 38.70 34.88
CA LEU A 129 16.66 37.43 34.73
C LEU A 129 15.73 37.40 33.50
N LEU A 130 14.97 38.48 33.28
CA LEU A 130 14.13 38.62 32.09
C LEU A 130 14.95 38.56 30.80
N SER A 131 16.09 39.26 30.77
CA SER A 131 17.00 39.29 29.63
C SER A 131 17.52 37.87 29.33
N ASP A 132 17.99 37.14 30.36
CA ASP A 132 18.50 35.78 30.21
C ASP A 132 17.44 34.79 29.71
N LEU A 133 16.22 34.88 30.25
CA LEU A 133 15.11 34.02 29.81
C LEU A 133 14.66 34.35 28.39
N THR A 134 14.64 35.65 28.04
CA THR A 134 14.28 36.08 26.69
C THR A 134 15.29 35.57 25.66
N ILE A 135 16.60 35.68 25.94
CA ILE A 135 17.66 35.14 25.08
C ILE A 135 17.50 33.61 24.92
N LYS A 136 17.20 32.88 26.01
CA LYS A 136 16.95 31.45 25.94
C LYS A 136 15.72 31.13 25.10
N TYR A 137 14.64 31.88 25.24
CA TYR A 137 13.41 31.69 24.47
C TYR A 137 13.60 32.00 22.99
N GLU A 138 14.34 33.06 22.66
CA GLU A 138 14.73 33.40 21.29
C GLU A 138 15.64 32.36 20.66
N SER A 139 16.64 31.86 21.41
CA SER A 139 17.55 30.83 20.93
C SER A 139 16.85 29.49 20.55
N LYS A 140 15.65 29.28 21.11
CA LYS A 140 14.77 28.13 20.83
C LYS A 140 13.68 28.47 19.80
N ASN A 141 13.75 29.63 19.14
CA ASN A 141 12.71 30.12 18.21
C ASN A 141 11.30 30.17 18.83
N GLY A 142 11.20 30.51 20.10
CA GLY A 142 9.94 30.49 20.84
C GLY A 142 8.82 31.35 20.23
N TYR A 143 9.15 32.47 19.58
CA TYR A 143 8.17 33.33 18.89
C TYR A 143 7.58 32.72 17.61
N GLU A 144 8.19 31.65 17.05
CA GLU A 144 7.69 30.98 15.85
C GLU A 144 6.70 29.85 16.16
N ILE A 145 6.57 29.44 17.43
CA ILE A 145 5.79 28.26 17.85
C ILE A 145 4.33 28.37 17.39
N GLU A 146 3.70 29.51 17.68
CA GLU A 146 2.30 29.72 17.30
C GLU A 146 2.11 29.66 15.78
N TYR A 147 3.03 30.25 15.03
CA TYR A 147 3.02 30.17 13.57
C TYR A 147 3.18 28.72 13.06
N LYS A 148 4.14 27.97 13.60
CA LYS A 148 4.36 26.55 13.24
C LYS A 148 3.13 25.70 13.55
N ILE A 149 2.52 25.86 14.72
CA ILE A 149 1.30 25.13 15.09
C ILE A 149 0.17 25.47 14.12
N ARG A 150 -0.13 26.75 13.91
CA ARG A 150 -1.19 27.17 12.98
C ARG A 150 -0.95 26.64 11.57
N GLN A 151 0.27 26.71 11.07
CA GLN A 151 0.64 26.20 9.75
C GLN A 151 0.37 24.70 9.63
N GLN A 152 0.72 23.89 10.64
CA GLN A 152 0.46 22.45 10.64
C GLN A 152 -1.06 22.14 10.68
N LEU A 153 -1.79 22.89 11.50
CA LEU A 153 -3.25 22.72 11.60
C LEU A 153 -3.95 23.11 10.29
N THR A 154 -3.51 24.18 9.63
CA THR A 154 -4.01 24.56 8.29
C THR A 154 -3.76 23.46 7.27
N TRP A 155 -2.54 22.94 7.20
CA TRP A 155 -2.17 21.93 6.23
C TRP A 155 -2.94 20.61 6.39
N LEU A 156 -3.32 20.27 7.62
CA LEU A 156 -4.08 19.05 7.91
C LEU A 156 -5.60 19.31 8.02
N GLU A 157 -6.06 20.50 7.57
CA GLU A 157 -7.47 20.90 7.63
C GLU A 157 -8.07 20.80 9.05
N LEU A 158 -7.30 21.24 10.04
CA LEU A 158 -7.68 21.25 11.46
C LEU A 158 -7.93 22.67 12.01
N GLU A 159 -8.01 23.71 11.17
CA GLU A 159 -8.17 25.11 11.60
C GLU A 159 -9.41 25.34 12.48
N GLY A 160 -10.51 24.67 12.17
CA GLY A 160 -11.76 24.78 12.95
C GLY A 160 -11.80 23.94 14.23
N TYR A 161 -10.77 23.13 14.49
CA TYR A 161 -10.76 22.15 15.58
C TYR A 161 -9.85 22.55 16.75
N GLN A 162 -9.23 23.73 16.72
CA GLN A 162 -8.20 24.14 17.69
C GLN A 162 -8.66 24.03 19.14
N GLU A 163 -9.89 24.47 19.42
CA GLU A 163 -10.51 24.48 20.76
C GLU A 163 -11.26 23.18 21.08
N GLN A 164 -11.37 22.25 20.14
CA GLN A 164 -12.07 20.98 20.38
C GLN A 164 -11.22 20.03 21.21
N ILE A 165 -11.90 19.30 22.10
CA ILE A 165 -11.26 18.28 22.94
C ILE A 165 -10.97 17.04 22.09
N ILE A 166 -9.78 16.46 22.23
CA ILE A 166 -9.32 15.31 21.46
C ILE A 166 -10.27 14.12 21.60
N LYS A 167 -10.86 13.91 22.78
CA LYS A 167 -11.81 12.85 23.04
C LYS A 167 -13.00 12.87 22.08
N ASP A 168 -13.47 14.05 21.71
CA ASP A 168 -14.67 14.27 20.90
C ASP A 168 -14.41 14.19 19.39
N LEU A 169 -13.15 14.04 18.99
CA LEU A 169 -12.74 13.92 17.60
C LEU A 169 -13.03 12.53 17.05
N SER A 170 -13.36 12.46 15.76
CA SER A 170 -13.42 11.21 15.00
C SER A 170 -12.05 10.54 14.89
N GLY A 171 -12.00 9.25 14.58
CA GLY A 171 -10.74 8.51 14.40
C GLY A 171 -9.82 9.15 13.37
N GLY A 172 -10.35 9.62 12.24
CA GLY A 172 -9.57 10.30 11.20
C GLY A 172 -9.01 11.65 11.65
N GLU A 173 -9.78 12.44 12.40
CA GLU A 173 -9.31 13.71 12.99
C GLU A 173 -8.22 13.46 14.03
N LYS A 174 -8.37 12.43 14.88
CA LYS A 174 -7.33 11.99 15.82
C LYS A 174 -6.04 11.62 15.11
N THR A 175 -6.13 10.92 13.98
CA THR A 175 -4.96 10.59 13.15
C THR A 175 -4.26 11.86 12.65
N ARG A 176 -5.02 12.83 12.14
CA ARG A 176 -4.47 14.10 11.66
C ARG A 176 -3.80 14.92 12.77
N VAL A 177 -4.40 14.96 13.96
CA VAL A 177 -3.81 15.63 15.13
C VAL A 177 -2.52 14.93 15.56
N ALA A 178 -2.49 13.61 15.65
CA ALA A 178 -1.30 12.85 15.99
C ALA A 178 -0.17 13.05 14.96
N LEU A 179 -0.51 13.11 13.68
CA LEU A 179 0.43 13.40 12.60
C LEU A 179 0.97 14.84 12.71
N ALA A 180 0.12 15.85 12.96
CA ALA A 180 0.53 17.23 13.16
C ALA A 180 1.53 17.34 14.32
N LYS A 181 1.21 16.73 15.46
CA LYS A 181 2.10 16.70 16.64
C LYS A 181 3.45 16.06 16.31
N LEU A 182 3.45 14.94 15.61
CA LEU A 182 4.67 14.23 15.22
C LEU A 182 5.54 15.06 14.28
N LEU A 183 4.96 15.73 13.31
CA LEU A 183 5.68 16.55 12.34
C LEU A 183 6.28 17.82 12.98
N LEU A 184 5.62 18.39 13.99
CA LEU A 184 6.16 19.50 14.77
C LEU A 184 7.43 19.13 15.54
N GLN A 185 7.63 17.85 15.90
CA GLN A 185 8.83 17.37 16.58
C GLN A 185 10.09 17.36 15.71
N GLU A 186 9.95 17.43 14.39
CA GLU A 186 11.03 17.39 13.39
C GLU A 186 12.05 16.24 13.65
N PRO A 187 11.63 14.97 13.79
CA PRO A 187 12.51 13.88 14.18
C PRO A 187 13.63 13.63 13.14
N ASP A 188 14.71 12.95 13.56
CA ASP A 188 15.81 12.55 12.64
C ASP A 188 15.46 11.30 11.84
N LEU A 189 14.65 10.41 12.42
CA LEU A 189 14.01 9.29 11.73
C LEU A 189 12.50 9.35 11.96
N LEU A 190 11.75 9.48 10.90
CA LEU A 190 10.29 9.44 10.92
C LEU A 190 9.81 8.03 10.60
N VAL A 191 9.05 7.42 11.48
CA VAL A 191 8.45 6.08 11.28
C VAL A 191 6.94 6.22 11.21
N LEU A 192 6.38 5.84 10.08
CA LEU A 192 4.95 5.94 9.78
C LEU A 192 4.38 4.54 9.52
N ASP A 193 3.44 4.10 10.35
CA ASP A 193 2.75 2.81 10.20
C ASP A 193 1.32 3.06 9.70
N GLU A 194 1.08 2.83 8.40
CA GLU A 194 -0.17 3.04 7.67
C GLU A 194 -0.74 4.47 7.81
N PRO A 195 0.04 5.53 7.50
CA PRO A 195 -0.39 6.91 7.71
C PRO A 195 -1.52 7.35 6.77
N THR A 196 -1.73 6.65 5.66
CA THR A 196 -2.79 6.93 4.67
C THR A 196 -4.16 6.43 5.12
N ASN A 197 -4.21 5.50 6.08
CA ASN A 197 -5.47 5.02 6.63
C ASN A 197 -6.21 6.18 7.31
N HIS A 198 -7.49 6.30 7.02
CA HIS A 198 -8.37 7.36 7.55
C HIS A 198 -8.04 8.79 7.08
N LEU A 199 -7.10 8.98 6.14
CA LEU A 199 -6.89 10.25 5.46
C LEU A 199 -7.72 10.31 4.18
N ASP A 200 -8.26 11.49 3.87
CA ASP A 200 -8.87 11.72 2.56
C ASP A 200 -7.80 12.05 1.50
N LEU A 201 -8.24 12.07 0.24
CA LEU A 201 -7.34 12.25 -0.89
C LEU A 201 -6.53 13.56 -0.82
N VAL A 202 -7.12 14.64 -0.30
CA VAL A 202 -6.44 15.93 -0.15
C VAL A 202 -5.34 15.85 0.90
N SER A 203 -5.64 15.23 2.04
CA SER A 203 -4.67 15.02 3.12
C SER A 203 -3.54 14.07 2.71
N ILE A 204 -3.84 13.04 1.90
CA ILE A 204 -2.82 12.13 1.34
C ILE A 204 -1.90 12.90 0.39
N GLU A 205 -2.43 13.70 -0.55
CA GLU A 205 -1.62 14.50 -1.46
C GLU A 205 -0.73 15.50 -0.72
N TRP A 206 -1.26 16.14 0.32
CA TRP A 206 -0.47 17.02 1.16
C TRP A 206 0.68 16.26 1.86
N LEU A 207 0.39 15.07 2.44
CA LEU A 207 1.41 14.25 3.10
C LEU A 207 2.52 13.81 2.12
N GLU A 208 2.16 13.49 0.87
CA GLU A 208 3.14 13.22 -0.20
C GLU A 208 4.07 14.41 -0.43
N GLU A 209 3.50 15.61 -0.61
CA GLU A 209 4.26 16.84 -0.82
C GLU A 209 5.19 17.15 0.35
N TYR A 210 4.72 16.92 1.58
CA TYR A 210 5.51 17.10 2.78
C TYR A 210 6.68 16.10 2.83
N LEU A 211 6.42 14.80 2.64
CA LEU A 211 7.45 13.76 2.68
C LEU A 211 8.47 13.91 1.54
N LYS A 212 8.07 14.38 0.36
CA LYS A 212 9.00 14.73 -0.73
C LYS A 212 9.99 15.82 -0.34
N LYS A 213 9.56 16.77 0.47
CA LYS A 213 10.39 17.89 0.98
C LYS A 213 11.11 17.55 2.28
N TYR A 214 10.75 16.44 2.93
CA TYR A 214 11.36 16.05 4.20
C TYR A 214 12.84 15.70 4.00
N GLY A 215 13.70 16.48 4.63
CA GLY A 215 15.16 16.45 4.40
C GLY A 215 15.90 15.34 5.15
N LYS A 216 15.19 14.54 5.97
CA LYS A 216 15.75 13.49 6.83
C LYS A 216 15.22 12.11 6.42
N ALA A 217 15.67 11.06 7.11
CA ALA A 217 15.25 9.69 6.82
C ALA A 217 13.82 9.40 7.29
N PHE A 218 13.13 8.54 6.54
CA PHE A 218 11.89 7.93 7.01
C PHE A 218 11.74 6.45 6.65
N LEU A 219 11.00 5.74 7.49
CA LEU A 219 10.55 4.37 7.29
C LEU A 219 9.02 4.37 7.27
N LEU A 220 8.45 3.98 6.14
CA LEU A 220 7.01 4.04 5.85
C LEU A 220 6.46 2.64 5.61
N VAL A 221 5.45 2.24 6.36
CA VAL A 221 4.59 1.10 6.02
C VAL A 221 3.33 1.66 5.39
N SER A 222 3.00 1.26 4.19
CA SER A 222 1.75 1.63 3.52
C SER A 222 1.33 0.57 2.51
N HIS A 223 0.03 0.50 2.27
CA HIS A 223 -0.59 -0.34 1.24
C HIS A 223 -1.08 0.47 0.03
N ASP A 224 -0.87 1.79 0.02
CA ASP A 224 -1.12 2.67 -1.13
C ASP A 224 0.10 2.67 -2.06
N ARG A 225 -0.05 2.04 -3.25
CA ARG A 225 1.03 1.92 -4.26
C ARG A 225 1.47 3.27 -4.80
N ILE A 226 0.51 4.16 -5.10
CA ILE A 226 0.79 5.49 -5.64
C ILE A 226 1.54 6.33 -4.60
N PHE A 227 1.15 6.22 -3.34
CA PHE A 227 1.83 6.90 -2.25
C PHE A 227 3.28 6.43 -2.11
N LEU A 228 3.52 5.11 -2.06
CA LEU A 228 4.87 4.53 -2.01
C LEU A 228 5.71 4.94 -3.22
N ASP A 229 5.12 4.94 -4.41
CA ASP A 229 5.80 5.30 -5.66
C ASP A 229 6.25 6.76 -5.68
N ASN A 230 5.42 7.65 -5.13
CA ASN A 230 5.67 9.08 -5.09
C ASN A 230 6.69 9.52 -4.04
N VAL A 231 6.81 8.80 -2.91
CA VAL A 231 7.61 9.29 -1.77
C VAL A 231 8.86 8.45 -1.47
N CYS A 232 8.88 7.15 -1.82
CA CYS A 232 9.98 6.25 -1.49
C CYS A 232 11.04 6.19 -2.59
N ASN A 233 12.32 6.02 -2.18
CA ASN A 233 13.44 5.76 -3.08
C ASN A 233 14.09 4.39 -2.84
N LYS A 234 13.64 3.66 -1.83
CA LYS A 234 14.00 2.26 -1.54
C LYS A 234 12.76 1.52 -1.07
N ILE A 235 12.60 0.28 -1.51
CA ILE A 235 11.54 -0.61 -1.02
C ILE A 235 12.18 -1.81 -0.34
N TYR A 236 11.74 -2.08 0.88
CA TYR A 236 12.13 -3.25 1.65
C TYR A 236 10.92 -4.15 1.79
N GLU A 237 11.07 -5.40 1.39
CA GLU A 237 10.00 -6.39 1.44
C GLU A 237 10.30 -7.47 2.46
N ILE A 238 9.33 -7.72 3.37
CA ILE A 238 9.39 -8.88 4.25
C ILE A 238 8.59 -10.01 3.61
N GLU A 239 9.32 -11.02 3.13
CA GLU A 239 8.76 -12.22 2.52
C GLU A 239 9.51 -13.47 3.03
N ASN A 240 8.78 -14.55 3.29
CA ASN A 240 9.37 -15.80 3.79
C ASN A 240 10.28 -15.61 5.02
N LYS A 241 9.85 -14.73 5.97
CA LYS A 241 10.57 -14.42 7.22
C LYS A 241 11.89 -13.67 7.02
N LYS A 242 12.24 -13.27 5.80
CA LYS A 242 13.46 -12.55 5.40
C LYS A 242 13.14 -11.17 4.87
N LEU A 243 14.14 -10.29 4.84
CA LEU A 243 14.05 -8.96 4.26
C LEU A 243 14.79 -8.91 2.93
N TYR A 244 14.09 -8.50 1.89
CA TYR A 244 14.63 -8.21 0.57
C TYR A 244 14.68 -6.70 0.34
N LYS A 245 15.74 -6.20 -0.29
CA LYS A 245 15.99 -4.78 -0.50
C LYS A 245 15.99 -4.49 -1.99
N TYR A 246 15.26 -3.45 -2.37
CA TYR A 246 15.15 -3.00 -3.76
C TYR A 246 15.42 -1.50 -3.82
N ASP A 247 16.27 -1.08 -4.75
CA ASP A 247 16.55 0.32 -5.00
C ASP A 247 15.56 0.89 -6.02
N GLY A 248 15.00 2.04 -5.70
CA GLY A 248 14.01 2.73 -6.52
C GLY A 248 12.66 2.86 -5.84
N ASN A 249 11.68 3.36 -6.60
CA ASN A 249 10.29 3.50 -6.18
C ASN A 249 9.52 2.17 -6.26
N PHE A 250 8.23 2.20 -5.96
CA PHE A 250 7.41 0.99 -5.92
C PHE A 250 7.27 0.33 -7.30
N SER A 251 7.07 1.11 -8.36
CA SER A 251 6.97 0.58 -9.74
C SER A 251 8.25 -0.14 -10.15
N ARG A 252 9.42 0.42 -9.82
CA ARG A 252 10.71 -0.21 -10.10
C ARG A 252 10.93 -1.49 -9.27
N PHE A 253 10.47 -1.51 -8.03
CA PHE A 253 10.47 -2.72 -7.19
C PHE A 253 9.72 -3.88 -7.86
N ILE A 254 8.50 -3.63 -8.37
CA ILE A 254 7.70 -4.67 -9.04
C ILE A 254 8.46 -5.25 -10.24
N LEU A 255 9.04 -4.40 -11.10
CA LEU A 255 9.83 -4.86 -12.25
C LEU A 255 11.05 -5.68 -11.82
N GLN A 256 11.81 -5.23 -10.81
CA GLN A 256 12.97 -5.98 -10.30
C GLN A 256 12.55 -7.32 -9.72
N LYS A 257 11.45 -7.36 -8.96
CA LYS A 257 10.90 -8.59 -8.38
C LYS A 257 10.52 -9.57 -9.48
N GLU A 258 9.81 -9.16 -10.52
CA GLU A 258 9.47 -10.02 -11.66
C GLU A 258 10.69 -10.61 -12.37
N LEU A 259 11.74 -9.80 -12.58
CA LEU A 259 12.97 -10.28 -13.22
C LEU A 259 13.69 -11.34 -12.37
N ILE A 260 13.81 -11.09 -11.06
CA ILE A 260 14.41 -12.07 -10.12
C ILE A 260 13.63 -13.38 -10.17
N LEU A 261 12.30 -13.30 -10.20
CA LEU A 261 11.40 -14.41 -10.28
C LEU A 261 11.59 -15.27 -11.52
N LYS A 262 11.53 -14.62 -12.68
CA LYS A 262 11.75 -15.30 -13.95
C LYS A 262 13.11 -16.00 -13.97
N GLY A 263 14.12 -15.38 -13.33
CA GLY A 263 15.45 -15.96 -13.17
C GLY A 263 15.46 -17.22 -12.26
N GLU A 264 14.78 -17.14 -11.11
CA GLU A 264 14.70 -18.26 -10.16
C GLU A 264 13.89 -19.43 -10.70
N LEU A 265 12.75 -19.17 -11.36
CA LEU A 265 11.95 -20.19 -12.04
C LEU A 265 12.78 -20.93 -13.09
N LYS A 266 13.51 -20.21 -13.95
CA LYS A 266 14.38 -20.84 -14.95
C LYS A 266 15.49 -21.70 -14.32
N ARG A 267 16.04 -21.27 -13.19
CA ARG A 267 17.03 -22.06 -12.42
C ARG A 267 16.40 -23.32 -11.84
N TYR A 268 15.24 -23.18 -11.22
CA TYR A 268 14.49 -24.30 -10.65
C TYR A 268 14.11 -25.33 -11.72
N GLU A 269 13.55 -24.90 -12.85
CA GLU A 269 13.23 -25.78 -13.98
C GLU A 269 14.45 -26.53 -14.48
N LYS A 270 15.60 -25.85 -14.65
CA LYS A 270 16.86 -26.49 -15.06
C LYS A 270 17.37 -27.51 -14.03
N GLU A 271 17.21 -27.24 -12.75
CA GLU A 271 17.59 -28.19 -11.70
C GLU A 271 16.66 -29.37 -11.63
N GLN A 272 15.35 -29.15 -11.71
CA GLN A 272 14.36 -30.23 -11.77
C GLN A 272 14.59 -31.14 -13.00
N GLU A 273 14.93 -30.56 -14.15
CA GLU A 273 15.27 -31.31 -15.33
C GLU A 273 16.55 -32.15 -15.14
N LYS A 274 17.56 -31.61 -14.47
CA LYS A 274 18.78 -32.36 -14.10
C LYS A 274 18.50 -33.49 -13.13
N VAL A 275 17.70 -33.22 -12.07
CA VAL A 275 17.27 -34.23 -11.10
C VAL A 275 16.52 -35.37 -11.82
N LYS A 276 15.52 -35.02 -12.62
CA LYS A 276 14.73 -35.99 -13.40
C LYS A 276 15.60 -36.86 -14.33
N LYS A 277 16.55 -36.25 -15.06
CA LYS A 277 17.50 -36.99 -15.90
C LYS A 277 18.41 -37.93 -15.10
N MET A 278 18.78 -37.53 -13.85
CA MET A 278 19.56 -38.41 -12.96
C MET A 278 18.69 -39.58 -12.46
N GLU A 279 17.46 -39.34 -12.07
CA GLU A 279 16.50 -40.37 -11.64
C GLU A 279 16.21 -41.35 -12.74
N GLU A 280 15.90 -40.89 -13.95
CA GLU A 280 15.68 -41.77 -15.13
C GLU A 280 16.93 -42.62 -15.44
N TYR A 281 18.13 -42.06 -15.29
CA TYR A 281 19.36 -42.83 -15.48
C TYR A 281 19.55 -43.87 -14.36
N ILE A 282 19.29 -43.52 -13.11
CA ILE A 282 19.38 -44.45 -11.97
C ILE A 282 18.41 -45.61 -12.16
N ASP A 283 17.15 -45.31 -12.48
CA ASP A 283 16.13 -46.34 -12.68
C ASP A 283 16.45 -47.29 -13.85
N ARG A 284 16.93 -46.70 -14.97
CA ARG A 284 17.31 -47.49 -16.15
C ARG A 284 18.49 -48.42 -15.91
N PHE A 285 19.45 -48.03 -15.07
CA PHE A 285 20.71 -48.74 -14.85
C PHE A 285 20.89 -49.27 -13.41
N ARG A 286 19.81 -49.39 -12.66
CA ARG A 286 19.81 -49.88 -11.28
C ARG A 286 20.35 -51.27 -11.15
N ALA A 287 20.17 -52.12 -12.20
CA ALA A 287 20.73 -53.45 -12.28
C ALA A 287 21.54 -53.58 -13.58
N GLY A 288 22.69 -54.28 -13.54
CA GLY A 288 23.53 -54.56 -14.70
C GLY A 288 24.91 -53.90 -14.67
N ILE A 289 25.59 -53.89 -15.82
CA ILE A 289 27.01 -53.50 -15.97
C ILE A 289 27.26 -52.03 -15.50
N LYS A 290 26.26 -51.18 -15.58
CA LYS A 290 26.34 -49.77 -15.16
C LYS A 290 25.80 -49.48 -13.75
N ALA A 291 25.45 -50.49 -12.97
CA ALA A 291 24.89 -50.34 -11.62
C ALA A 291 25.81 -49.51 -10.67
N ARG A 292 27.14 -49.64 -10.80
CA ARG A 292 28.08 -48.84 -10.02
C ARG A 292 28.04 -47.35 -10.33
N GLN A 293 27.78 -47.00 -11.61
CA GLN A 293 27.59 -45.60 -12.02
C GLN A 293 26.24 -45.06 -11.57
N ALA A 294 25.17 -45.87 -11.59
CA ALA A 294 23.87 -45.49 -11.04
C ALA A 294 23.94 -45.24 -9.54
N GLN A 295 24.64 -46.08 -8.76
CA GLN A 295 24.89 -45.86 -7.34
C GLN A 295 25.70 -44.57 -7.05
N GLY A 296 26.68 -44.24 -7.92
CA GLY A 296 27.43 -42.98 -7.82
C GLY A 296 26.53 -41.76 -8.02
N ARG A 297 25.60 -41.81 -9.01
CA ARG A 297 24.63 -40.74 -9.25
C ARG A 297 23.57 -40.65 -8.15
N GLN A 298 23.14 -41.77 -7.57
CA GLN A 298 22.26 -41.79 -6.42
C GLN A 298 22.88 -41.03 -5.23
N LYS A 299 24.17 -41.26 -4.91
CA LYS A 299 24.88 -40.53 -3.87
C LYS A 299 25.02 -39.04 -4.15
N ILE A 300 25.07 -38.63 -5.41
CA ILE A 300 25.07 -37.22 -5.79
C ILE A 300 23.67 -36.65 -5.60
N LEU A 301 22.63 -37.35 -6.03
CA LEU A 301 21.23 -36.98 -5.86
C LEU A 301 20.87 -36.81 -4.37
N ASP A 302 21.30 -37.77 -3.52
CA ASP A 302 21.09 -37.73 -2.08
C ASP A 302 21.83 -36.56 -1.37
N ARG A 303 22.82 -35.94 -2.02
CA ARG A 303 23.56 -34.77 -1.52
C ARG A 303 23.11 -33.43 -2.11
N ILE A 304 22.34 -33.48 -3.19
CA ILE A 304 21.73 -32.27 -3.74
C ILE A 304 20.65 -31.87 -2.73
N GLU A 305 20.89 -30.80 -1.98
CA GLU A 305 19.81 -30.09 -1.30
C GLU A 305 18.83 -29.69 -2.39
N GLN A 306 17.64 -30.30 -2.39
CA GLN A 306 16.59 -29.87 -3.31
C GLN A 306 16.36 -28.39 -3.07
N MET A 307 16.54 -27.56 -4.12
CA MET A 307 16.09 -26.19 -4.05
C MET A 307 14.62 -26.21 -3.69
N ASP A 308 14.29 -25.48 -2.63
CA ASP A 308 12.89 -25.22 -2.33
C ASP A 308 12.26 -24.67 -3.60
N ASP A 309 11.09 -25.18 -3.95
CA ASP A 309 10.27 -24.60 -5.01
C ASP A 309 10.27 -23.09 -4.78
N PRO A 310 10.72 -22.25 -5.74
CA PRO A 310 10.60 -20.82 -5.60
C PRO A 310 9.12 -20.56 -5.44
N ILE A 311 8.67 -20.50 -4.18
CA ILE A 311 7.26 -20.30 -3.81
C ILE A 311 6.93 -18.87 -4.21
N PHE A 312 6.56 -18.78 -5.48
CA PHE A 312 6.23 -17.56 -6.15
C PHE A 312 4.75 -17.30 -6.21
N ASN A 313 4.01 -18.04 -5.43
CA ASN A 313 2.63 -17.77 -5.17
C ASN A 313 2.50 -17.53 -3.66
N PRO A 314 2.62 -16.28 -3.16
CA PRO A 314 2.11 -16.01 -1.85
C PRO A 314 0.70 -16.59 -1.87
N GLN A 315 0.32 -17.35 -0.82
CA GLN A 315 -1.03 -17.92 -0.74
C GLN A 315 -2.00 -16.77 -0.97
N ARG A 316 -2.49 -16.63 -2.21
CA ARG A 316 -3.38 -15.54 -2.61
C ARG A 316 -4.81 -16.01 -2.37
N MET A 317 -5.61 -15.13 -1.82
CA MET A 317 -7.06 -15.31 -1.73
C MET A 317 -7.62 -15.55 -3.14
N ARG A 318 -8.50 -16.54 -3.31
CA ARG A 318 -9.19 -16.78 -4.58
C ARG A 318 -10.55 -16.12 -4.51
N LEU A 319 -10.67 -14.95 -5.09
CA LEU A 319 -11.90 -14.18 -5.11
C LEU A 319 -12.41 -14.09 -6.55
N LYS A 320 -13.69 -14.41 -6.76
CA LYS A 320 -14.38 -14.20 -8.04
C LYS A 320 -15.85 -13.96 -7.75
N PHE A 321 -16.34 -12.77 -8.01
CA PHE A 321 -17.74 -12.45 -7.78
C PHE A 321 -18.60 -12.97 -8.94
N GLU A 322 -19.62 -13.77 -8.61
CA GLU A 322 -20.60 -14.29 -9.57
C GLU A 322 -21.94 -13.59 -9.39
N VAL A 323 -22.66 -13.38 -10.48
CA VAL A 323 -23.99 -12.78 -10.49
C VAL A 323 -25.04 -13.88 -10.64
N ALA A 324 -25.95 -14.02 -9.66
CA ALA A 324 -27.01 -15.06 -9.70
C ALA A 324 -28.10 -14.75 -10.74
N SER A 325 -28.39 -13.47 -10.98
CA SER A 325 -29.45 -13.03 -11.90
C SER A 325 -29.18 -11.63 -12.45
N SER A 326 -29.58 -11.40 -13.69
CA SER A 326 -29.47 -10.09 -14.32
C SER A 326 -30.52 -9.11 -13.77
N THR A 327 -30.12 -7.87 -13.51
CA THR A 327 -31.00 -6.76 -13.11
C THR A 327 -31.72 -6.13 -14.31
N GLY A 328 -32.70 -5.24 -14.04
CA GLY A 328 -33.20 -4.27 -15.01
C GLY A 328 -32.14 -3.19 -15.30
N GLU A 329 -32.42 -2.32 -16.27
CA GLU A 329 -31.52 -1.23 -16.68
C GLU A 329 -31.24 -0.24 -15.56
N ASN A 330 -32.30 0.19 -14.84
CA ASN A 330 -32.20 1.05 -13.67
C ASN A 330 -31.97 0.18 -12.41
N VAL A 331 -30.81 0.32 -11.80
CA VAL A 331 -30.41 -0.47 -10.61
C VAL A 331 -30.72 0.29 -9.33
N LEU A 332 -30.39 1.58 -9.28
CA LEU A 332 -30.64 2.45 -8.13
C LEU A 332 -30.95 3.87 -8.60
N GLN A 333 -31.98 4.47 -8.01
CA GLN A 333 -32.32 5.88 -8.23
C GLN A 333 -32.41 6.60 -6.89
N VAL A 334 -31.68 7.69 -6.75
CA VAL A 334 -31.65 8.54 -5.55
C VAL A 334 -32.14 9.92 -5.95
N ARG A 335 -33.18 10.43 -5.26
CA ARG A 335 -33.82 11.72 -5.57
C ARG A 335 -33.94 12.56 -4.31
N ASN A 336 -33.35 13.75 -4.34
CA ASN A 336 -33.46 14.80 -3.34
C ASN A 336 -33.17 14.32 -1.91
N VAL A 337 -32.28 13.34 -1.75
CA VAL A 337 -31.96 12.76 -0.44
C VAL A 337 -31.17 13.76 0.40
N SER A 338 -31.69 14.01 1.60
CA SER A 338 -31.06 14.88 2.59
C SER A 338 -31.07 14.23 3.95
N LYS A 339 -30.01 14.49 4.73
CA LYS A 339 -29.83 14.00 6.10
C LYS A 339 -29.14 15.01 6.97
N SER A 340 -29.65 15.18 8.20
CA SER A 340 -29.03 16.00 9.23
C SER A 340 -28.89 15.20 10.53
N PHE A 341 -27.85 15.50 11.31
CA PHE A 341 -27.68 14.99 12.67
C PHE A 341 -27.48 16.18 13.60
N ASP A 342 -28.24 16.25 14.66
CA ASP A 342 -28.18 17.29 15.68
C ASP A 342 -28.19 18.73 15.12
N GLY A 343 -28.95 18.93 14.02
CA GLY A 343 -29.05 20.23 13.34
C GLY A 343 -27.98 20.47 12.26
N ASN A 344 -26.93 19.69 12.22
CA ASN A 344 -25.90 19.78 11.18
C ASN A 344 -26.29 18.99 9.93
N LYS A 345 -26.34 19.64 8.77
CA LYS A 345 -26.63 18.99 7.49
C LYS A 345 -25.39 18.22 7.04
N VAL A 346 -25.56 16.90 6.90
CA VAL A 346 -24.51 16.02 6.38
C VAL A 346 -24.72 15.71 4.90
N LEU A 347 -25.97 15.49 4.47
CA LEU A 347 -26.29 15.30 3.06
C LEU A 347 -27.31 16.35 2.62
N ASN A 348 -27.06 16.98 1.49
CA ASN A 348 -27.92 18.03 0.97
C ASN A 348 -28.33 17.75 -0.46
N ASN A 349 -29.61 17.43 -0.68
CA ASN A 349 -30.23 17.27 -2.00
C ASN A 349 -29.45 16.36 -2.96
N ILE A 350 -29.08 15.16 -2.50
CA ILE A 350 -28.33 14.19 -3.29
C ILE A 350 -29.20 13.58 -4.37
N ASN A 351 -28.71 13.63 -5.61
CA ASN A 351 -29.40 13.10 -6.78
C ASN A 351 -28.42 12.33 -7.65
N PHE A 352 -28.69 11.06 -7.92
CA PHE A 352 -27.96 10.27 -8.92
C PHE A 352 -28.74 9.02 -9.33
N ASP A 353 -28.37 8.49 -10.48
CA ASP A 353 -28.84 7.22 -11.02
C ASP A 353 -27.67 6.27 -11.21
N LEU A 354 -27.92 5.00 -10.97
CA LEU A 354 -26.99 3.92 -11.22
C LEU A 354 -27.62 2.92 -12.17
N TYR A 355 -26.98 2.69 -13.29
CA TYR A 355 -27.44 1.80 -14.33
C TYR A 355 -26.70 0.47 -14.28
N LYS A 356 -27.30 -0.55 -14.92
CA LYS A 356 -26.72 -1.88 -15.00
C LYS A 356 -25.30 -1.86 -15.59
N GLY A 357 -24.36 -2.49 -14.90
CA GLY A 357 -22.97 -2.56 -15.32
C GLY A 357 -22.15 -1.29 -15.12
N GLU A 358 -22.73 -0.20 -14.57
CA GLU A 358 -21.94 0.97 -14.19
C GLU A 358 -21.06 0.63 -12.97
N ARG A 359 -19.85 1.19 -12.98
CA ARG A 359 -18.85 1.07 -11.91
C ARG A 359 -18.54 2.46 -11.39
N VAL A 360 -19.13 2.79 -10.25
CA VAL A 360 -19.15 4.14 -9.72
C VAL A 360 -18.29 4.23 -8.45
N GLY A 361 -17.34 5.16 -8.45
CA GLY A 361 -16.57 5.55 -7.27
C GLY A 361 -17.12 6.83 -6.66
N ILE A 362 -17.39 6.85 -5.36
CA ILE A 362 -17.73 8.06 -4.61
C ILE A 362 -16.50 8.51 -3.82
N ILE A 363 -16.07 9.74 -4.07
CA ILE A 363 -14.95 10.39 -3.39
C ILE A 363 -15.41 11.69 -2.72
N GLY A 364 -14.64 12.20 -1.78
CA GLY A 364 -14.93 13.46 -1.07
C GLY A 364 -14.21 13.51 0.26
N LYS A 365 -14.25 14.65 0.93
CA LYS A 365 -13.61 14.86 2.24
C LYS A 365 -14.12 13.87 3.29
N ASN A 366 -13.31 13.64 4.32
CA ASN A 366 -13.75 12.87 5.47
C ASN A 366 -14.86 13.61 6.22
N GLY A 367 -15.83 12.86 6.77
CA GLY A 367 -16.98 13.43 7.47
C GLY A 367 -18.07 14.02 6.57
N ILE A 368 -17.87 14.15 5.25
CA ILE A 368 -18.86 14.75 4.32
C ILE A 368 -20.14 13.90 4.13
N GLY A 369 -20.16 12.66 4.65
CA GLY A 369 -21.36 11.82 4.60
C GLY A 369 -21.32 10.67 3.58
N LYS A 370 -20.16 10.27 3.04
CA LYS A 370 -20.03 9.15 2.09
C LYS A 370 -20.66 7.87 2.64
N SER A 371 -20.19 7.37 3.78
CA SER A 371 -20.71 6.16 4.42
C SER A 371 -22.16 6.35 4.90
N THR A 372 -22.55 7.57 5.30
CA THR A 372 -23.93 7.90 5.62
C THR A 372 -24.85 7.71 4.42
N LEU A 373 -24.43 8.13 3.24
CA LEU A 373 -25.18 7.92 2.00
C LEU A 373 -25.36 6.43 1.71
N LEU A 374 -24.31 5.63 1.83
CA LEU A 374 -24.40 4.17 1.65
C LEU A 374 -25.32 3.52 2.70
N LYS A 375 -25.20 3.91 3.98
CA LYS A 375 -26.07 3.41 5.07
C LYS A 375 -27.54 3.80 4.87
N ILE A 376 -27.84 4.94 4.25
CA ILE A 376 -29.20 5.34 3.88
C ILE A 376 -29.72 4.50 2.71
N ILE A 377 -28.89 4.24 1.68
CA ILE A 377 -29.26 3.36 0.57
C ILE A 377 -29.58 1.94 1.07
N MET A 378 -28.84 1.48 2.07
CA MET A 378 -29.03 0.18 2.73
C MET A 378 -30.18 0.18 3.76
N GLU A 379 -30.92 1.29 3.90
CA GLU A 379 -31.99 1.47 4.90
C GLU A 379 -31.55 1.26 6.37
N LYS A 380 -30.22 1.27 6.63
CA LYS A 380 -29.69 1.21 8.00
C LYS A 380 -29.87 2.53 8.77
N ILE A 381 -29.95 3.65 8.06
CA ILE A 381 -30.20 4.99 8.60
C ILE A 381 -31.38 5.59 7.84
N SER A 382 -32.34 6.18 8.57
CA SER A 382 -33.45 6.88 7.96
C SER A 382 -33.02 8.19 7.30
N LYS A 383 -33.48 8.46 6.09
CA LYS A 383 -33.38 9.76 5.43
C LYS A 383 -34.38 10.75 6.02
N ASP A 384 -34.04 12.05 6.02
CA ASP A 384 -34.96 13.11 6.45
C ASP A 384 -35.87 13.55 5.30
N LYS A 385 -35.36 13.59 4.06
CA LYS A 385 -36.09 13.95 2.86
C LYS A 385 -35.61 13.12 1.67
N GLY A 386 -36.44 13.10 0.62
CA GLY A 386 -36.11 12.46 -0.64
C GLY A 386 -36.63 11.04 -0.77
N GLU A 387 -36.31 10.42 -1.89
CA GLU A 387 -36.74 9.08 -2.26
C GLU A 387 -35.57 8.25 -2.79
N ILE A 388 -35.58 6.96 -2.49
CA ILE A 388 -34.65 5.97 -3.01
C ILE A 388 -35.49 4.84 -3.60
N ALA A 389 -35.24 4.53 -4.87
CA ALA A 389 -35.88 3.42 -5.55
C ALA A 389 -34.82 2.42 -6.00
N ILE A 390 -34.96 1.17 -5.53
CA ILE A 390 -34.13 0.04 -5.94
C ILE A 390 -34.82 -0.67 -7.08
N GLY A 391 -34.09 -0.97 -8.14
CA GLY A 391 -34.61 -1.62 -9.34
C GLY A 391 -35.14 -3.03 -9.08
N SER A 392 -35.98 -3.52 -9.98
CA SER A 392 -36.52 -4.87 -9.90
C SER A 392 -35.40 -5.92 -10.01
N ARG A 393 -35.49 -6.99 -9.20
CA ARG A 393 -34.51 -8.10 -9.14
C ARG A 393 -33.10 -7.66 -8.73
N VAL A 394 -32.92 -6.49 -8.15
CA VAL A 394 -31.65 -6.07 -7.57
C VAL A 394 -31.43 -6.82 -6.26
N LYS A 395 -30.28 -7.50 -6.17
CA LYS A 395 -29.79 -8.14 -4.96
C LYS A 395 -28.50 -7.43 -4.55
N ILE A 396 -28.55 -6.72 -3.43
CA ILE A 396 -27.43 -5.92 -2.93
C ILE A 396 -26.52 -6.80 -2.08
N GLY A 397 -25.21 -6.75 -2.37
CA GLY A 397 -24.15 -7.21 -1.48
C GLY A 397 -23.48 -5.98 -0.89
N TYR A 398 -23.42 -5.89 0.43
CA TYR A 398 -22.86 -4.74 1.12
C TYR A 398 -21.65 -5.11 1.96
N TYR A 399 -20.52 -4.45 1.67
CA TYR A 399 -19.35 -4.49 2.51
C TYR A 399 -19.28 -3.24 3.37
N ASP A 400 -19.28 -3.45 4.70
CA ASP A 400 -19.25 -2.39 5.70
C ASP A 400 -17.85 -2.26 6.30
N GLN A 401 -17.33 -1.05 6.37
CA GLN A 401 -16.02 -0.75 6.95
C GLN A 401 -15.90 -1.24 8.40
N ASP A 402 -16.97 -1.13 9.19
CA ASP A 402 -16.97 -1.49 10.62
C ASP A 402 -17.15 -3.00 10.86
N HIS A 403 -17.30 -3.80 9.80
CA HIS A 403 -17.63 -5.23 9.89
C HIS A 403 -18.83 -5.54 10.78
N SER A 404 -19.77 -4.61 10.89
CA SER A 404 -20.94 -4.70 11.76
C SER A 404 -21.87 -5.89 11.43
N ALA A 405 -21.73 -6.46 10.23
CA ALA A 405 -22.45 -7.65 9.78
C ALA A 405 -21.86 -8.98 10.27
N LEU A 406 -20.72 -8.96 10.98
CA LEU A 406 -20.08 -10.16 11.53
C LEU A 406 -20.50 -10.36 12.99
N HIS A 407 -20.85 -11.61 13.34
CA HIS A 407 -21.20 -11.99 14.70
C HIS A 407 -19.96 -12.47 15.46
N GLY A 408 -19.47 -11.69 16.42
CA GLY A 408 -18.22 -11.93 17.13
C GLY A 408 -18.13 -13.29 17.82
N GLU A 409 -19.25 -13.85 18.28
CA GLU A 409 -19.31 -15.13 18.99
C GLU A 409 -19.21 -16.36 18.07
N ASN A 410 -19.55 -16.19 16.78
CA ASN A 410 -19.49 -17.27 15.80
C ASN A 410 -18.04 -17.65 15.48
N THR A 411 -17.82 -18.92 15.10
CA THR A 411 -16.60 -19.31 14.40
C THR A 411 -16.69 -18.91 12.93
N VAL A 412 -15.54 -18.90 12.22
CA VAL A 412 -15.52 -18.60 10.78
C VAL A 412 -16.51 -19.51 10.03
N LEU A 413 -16.51 -20.82 10.31
CA LEU A 413 -17.45 -21.76 9.69
C LEU A 413 -18.91 -21.47 10.02
N GLN A 414 -19.20 -21.10 11.26
CA GLN A 414 -20.57 -20.75 11.66
C GLN A 414 -21.04 -19.48 10.98
N GLU A 415 -20.16 -18.47 10.89
CA GLU A 415 -20.47 -17.19 10.28
C GLU A 415 -20.79 -17.30 8.78
N ILE A 416 -20.09 -18.18 8.05
CA ILE A 416 -20.34 -18.38 6.63
C ILE A 416 -21.50 -19.34 6.34
N ASN A 417 -21.93 -20.16 7.31
CA ASN A 417 -23.02 -21.15 7.12
C ASN A 417 -24.43 -20.61 7.39
N THR A 418 -24.59 -19.30 7.61
CA THR A 418 -25.86 -18.71 8.09
C THR A 418 -27.04 -18.80 7.11
N SER A 419 -26.84 -19.14 5.82
CA SER A 419 -27.90 -19.00 4.81
C SER A 419 -28.20 -20.21 3.94
N LEU A 420 -27.36 -21.25 3.86
CA LEU A 420 -27.43 -22.21 2.75
C LEU A 420 -27.41 -23.70 3.10
N ASN A 421 -27.33 -24.11 4.36
CA ASN A 421 -27.19 -25.53 4.78
C ASN A 421 -26.16 -26.31 3.94
N LEU A 422 -25.00 -25.70 3.71
CA LEU A 422 -23.91 -26.26 2.94
C LEU A 422 -23.17 -27.34 3.75
N THR A 423 -22.56 -28.30 3.07
CA THR A 423 -21.75 -29.31 3.75
C THR A 423 -20.49 -28.68 4.36
N GLN A 424 -20.05 -29.20 5.50
CA GLN A 424 -18.83 -28.68 6.17
C GLN A 424 -17.59 -28.79 5.27
N GLU A 425 -17.49 -29.82 4.45
CA GLU A 425 -16.39 -30.02 3.51
C GLU A 425 -16.35 -28.88 2.47
N TYR A 426 -17.48 -28.50 1.91
CA TYR A 426 -17.58 -27.39 0.97
C TYR A 426 -17.22 -26.06 1.62
N LEU A 427 -17.71 -25.80 2.83
CA LEU A 427 -17.38 -24.58 3.59
C LEU A 427 -15.88 -24.49 3.92
N ARG A 428 -15.23 -25.60 4.30
CA ARG A 428 -13.78 -25.65 4.53
C ARG A 428 -12.99 -25.40 3.25
N THR A 429 -13.44 -25.93 2.13
CA THR A 429 -12.83 -25.69 0.81
C THR A 429 -12.93 -24.22 0.42
N LEU A 430 -14.10 -23.59 0.60
CA LEU A 430 -14.29 -22.16 0.37
C LEU A 430 -13.41 -21.32 1.30
N ALA A 431 -13.42 -21.60 2.60
CA ALA A 431 -12.59 -20.91 3.58
C ALA A 431 -11.09 -21.04 3.24
N GLY A 432 -10.65 -22.21 2.75
CA GLY A 432 -9.29 -22.42 2.24
C GLY A 432 -8.93 -21.50 1.10
N GLY A 433 -9.87 -21.21 0.19
CA GLY A 433 -9.68 -20.21 -0.88
C GLY A 433 -9.48 -18.79 -0.37
N PHE A 434 -9.95 -18.50 0.86
CA PHE A 434 -9.77 -17.22 1.55
C PHE A 434 -8.69 -17.28 2.64
N LEU A 435 -7.77 -18.25 2.53
CA LEU A 435 -6.61 -18.42 3.40
C LEU A 435 -6.95 -18.78 4.86
N PHE A 436 -8.07 -19.45 5.09
CA PHE A 436 -8.40 -20.08 6.37
C PHE A 436 -8.18 -21.59 6.24
N SER A 437 -7.15 -22.11 6.90
CA SER A 437 -6.77 -23.52 6.81
C SER A 437 -6.72 -24.19 8.19
N GLY A 438 -6.90 -25.51 8.22
CA GLY A 438 -6.78 -26.30 9.45
C GLY A 438 -7.70 -25.82 10.57
N GLU A 439 -7.11 -25.37 11.68
CA GLU A 439 -7.82 -24.89 12.88
C GLU A 439 -8.32 -23.44 12.77
N ASP A 440 -7.82 -22.67 11.77
CA ASP A 440 -8.22 -21.26 11.61
C ASP A 440 -9.72 -21.08 11.39
N VAL A 441 -10.35 -22.05 10.74
CA VAL A 441 -11.79 -22.03 10.46
C VAL A 441 -12.67 -22.16 11.72
N GLU A 442 -12.09 -22.66 12.82
CA GLU A 442 -12.76 -22.79 14.13
C GLU A 442 -12.50 -21.58 15.04
N LYS A 443 -11.65 -20.63 14.60
CA LYS A 443 -11.43 -19.40 15.37
C LYS A 443 -12.70 -18.57 15.42
N ARG A 444 -12.95 -17.96 16.57
CA ARG A 444 -14.05 -17.01 16.76
C ARG A 444 -13.75 -15.70 16.05
N ILE A 445 -14.77 -15.08 15.50
CA ILE A 445 -14.67 -13.79 14.77
C ILE A 445 -14.09 -12.67 15.66
N ASP A 446 -14.44 -12.65 16.96
CA ASP A 446 -13.90 -11.64 17.90
C ASP A 446 -12.38 -11.75 18.12
N LYS A 447 -11.78 -12.93 17.87
CA LYS A 447 -10.34 -13.20 18.00
C LYS A 447 -9.54 -13.00 16.72
N LEU A 448 -10.23 -12.75 15.61
CA LEU A 448 -9.58 -12.52 14.32
C LEU A 448 -8.92 -11.13 14.26
N SER A 449 -7.78 -11.06 13.59
CA SER A 449 -7.16 -9.78 13.18
C SER A 449 -8.05 -9.00 12.21
N GLY A 450 -7.80 -7.70 12.03
CA GLY A 450 -8.53 -6.87 11.07
C GLY A 450 -8.54 -7.47 9.66
N GLY A 451 -7.39 -7.88 9.15
CA GLY A 451 -7.28 -8.50 7.83
C GLY A 451 -8.01 -9.86 7.71
N GLU A 452 -8.05 -10.67 8.79
CA GLU A 452 -8.86 -11.90 8.80
C GLU A 452 -10.35 -11.61 8.76
N LYS A 453 -10.84 -10.59 9.51
CA LYS A 453 -12.23 -10.15 9.47
C LYS A 453 -12.64 -9.67 8.08
N VAL A 454 -11.77 -8.92 7.40
CA VAL A 454 -11.96 -8.51 6.01
C VAL A 454 -12.16 -9.72 5.09
N ARG A 455 -11.29 -10.74 5.20
CA ARG A 455 -11.42 -11.97 4.40
C ARG A 455 -12.73 -12.72 4.65
N VAL A 456 -13.19 -12.80 5.91
CA VAL A 456 -14.51 -13.39 6.22
C VAL A 456 -15.65 -12.57 5.61
N SER A 457 -15.57 -11.24 5.66
CA SER A 457 -16.57 -10.35 5.06
C SER A 457 -16.66 -10.55 3.54
N PHE A 458 -15.51 -10.65 2.85
CA PHE A 458 -15.49 -10.95 1.42
C PHE A 458 -15.99 -12.35 1.09
N LEU A 459 -15.71 -13.34 1.94
CA LEU A 459 -16.24 -14.69 1.78
C LEU A 459 -17.78 -14.70 1.88
N LYS A 460 -18.36 -13.95 2.82
CA LYS A 460 -19.81 -13.77 2.90
C LYS A 460 -20.37 -13.11 1.65
N LEU A 461 -19.73 -12.02 1.20
CA LEU A 461 -20.14 -11.27 0.02
C LEU A 461 -20.08 -12.14 -1.26
N TYR A 462 -19.03 -12.97 -1.39
CA TYR A 462 -18.90 -13.95 -2.47
C TYR A 462 -20.08 -14.93 -2.50
N MET A 463 -20.52 -15.42 -1.33
CA MET A 463 -21.61 -16.39 -1.23
C MET A 463 -22.97 -15.77 -1.53
N GLU A 464 -23.13 -14.48 -1.39
CA GLU A 464 -24.39 -13.78 -1.67
C GLU A 464 -24.73 -13.75 -3.16
N LYS A 465 -23.76 -13.86 -4.06
CA LYS A 465 -23.94 -13.77 -5.53
C LYS A 465 -24.80 -12.57 -5.93
N ALA A 466 -24.48 -11.41 -5.33
CA ALA A 466 -25.19 -10.16 -5.54
C ALA A 466 -24.99 -9.64 -6.97
N ASN A 467 -25.91 -8.81 -7.48
CA ASN A 467 -25.81 -8.16 -8.77
C ASN A 467 -25.61 -6.64 -8.68
N LEU A 468 -25.68 -6.09 -7.45
CA LEU A 468 -25.21 -4.77 -7.07
C LEU A 468 -24.28 -4.93 -5.87
N LEU A 469 -23.01 -4.58 -6.01
CA LEU A 469 -22.06 -4.50 -4.92
C LEU A 469 -21.94 -3.06 -4.44
N ILE A 470 -22.09 -2.86 -3.13
CA ILE A 470 -21.87 -1.58 -2.45
C ILE A 470 -20.72 -1.80 -1.46
N LEU A 471 -19.58 -1.12 -1.70
CA LEU A 471 -18.37 -1.32 -0.91
C LEU A 471 -17.97 0.00 -0.23
N ASP A 472 -17.85 -0.03 1.11
CA ASP A 472 -17.42 1.11 1.91
C ASP A 472 -15.99 0.90 2.41
N GLU A 473 -15.02 1.60 1.81
CA GLU A 473 -13.58 1.51 2.07
C GLU A 473 -13.04 0.05 2.06
N PRO A 474 -13.22 -0.70 0.96
CA PRO A 474 -12.90 -2.12 0.93
C PRO A 474 -11.40 -2.43 0.94
N THR A 475 -10.55 -1.43 0.71
CA THR A 475 -9.09 -1.56 0.70
C THR A 475 -8.44 -1.40 2.07
N ASN A 476 -9.18 -0.89 3.07
CA ASN A 476 -8.67 -0.70 4.42
C ASN A 476 -8.31 -2.05 5.06
N HIS A 477 -7.17 -2.10 5.75
CA HIS A 477 -6.63 -3.30 6.41
C HIS A 477 -6.25 -4.46 5.48
N LEU A 478 -6.34 -4.30 4.16
CA LEU A 478 -5.80 -5.24 3.19
C LEU A 478 -4.34 -4.91 2.87
N ASP A 479 -3.52 -5.93 2.69
CA ASP A 479 -2.18 -5.75 2.11
C ASP A 479 -2.25 -5.57 0.59
N ILE A 480 -1.15 -5.10 0.01
CA ILE A 480 -1.05 -4.76 -1.42
C ILE A 480 -1.47 -5.94 -2.31
N TYR A 481 -1.10 -7.16 -1.94
CA TYR A 481 -1.42 -8.36 -2.72
C TYR A 481 -2.90 -8.76 -2.60
N SER A 482 -3.49 -8.54 -1.42
CA SER A 482 -4.93 -8.76 -1.21
C SER A 482 -5.77 -7.71 -1.95
N ILE A 483 -5.27 -6.47 -2.06
CA ILE A 483 -5.90 -5.42 -2.88
C ILE A 483 -5.87 -5.82 -4.36
N GLU A 484 -4.74 -6.35 -4.88
CA GLU A 484 -4.66 -6.87 -6.26
C GLU A 484 -5.73 -7.92 -6.55
N VAL A 485 -5.87 -8.90 -5.66
CA VAL A 485 -6.88 -9.96 -5.84
C VAL A 485 -8.30 -9.39 -5.83
N LEU A 486 -8.55 -8.35 -5.02
CA LEU A 486 -9.84 -7.67 -5.02
C LEU A 486 -10.06 -6.86 -6.30
N GLU A 487 -9.04 -6.16 -6.80
CA GLU A 487 -9.04 -5.44 -8.07
C GLU A 487 -9.39 -6.39 -9.23
N ASP A 488 -8.65 -7.50 -9.37
CA ASP A 488 -8.87 -8.53 -10.40
C ASP A 488 -10.30 -9.11 -10.33
N ALA A 489 -10.78 -9.42 -9.12
CA ALA A 489 -12.11 -9.98 -8.91
C ALA A 489 -13.24 -8.99 -9.26
N LEU A 490 -13.02 -7.70 -9.02
CA LEU A 490 -13.98 -6.66 -9.35
C LEU A 490 -13.89 -6.26 -10.83
N GLU A 491 -12.73 -6.35 -11.46
CA GLU A 491 -12.57 -6.14 -12.89
C GLU A 491 -13.35 -7.21 -13.70
N ASP A 492 -13.31 -8.46 -13.27
CA ASP A 492 -14.06 -9.56 -13.86
C ASP A 492 -15.56 -9.58 -13.49
N TYR A 493 -16.00 -8.75 -12.54
CA TYR A 493 -17.37 -8.75 -12.07
C TYR A 493 -18.34 -8.14 -13.08
N GLU A 494 -19.35 -8.91 -13.52
CA GLU A 494 -20.35 -8.52 -14.52
C GLU A 494 -21.53 -7.70 -13.95
N GLY A 495 -21.58 -7.49 -12.64
CA GLY A 495 -22.64 -6.73 -11.96
C GLY A 495 -22.39 -5.23 -11.96
N THR A 496 -23.19 -4.53 -11.19
CA THR A 496 -23.10 -3.09 -10.96
C THR A 496 -22.34 -2.83 -9.68
N LEU A 497 -21.49 -1.79 -9.66
CA LEU A 497 -20.62 -1.48 -8.53
C LEU A 497 -20.81 -0.03 -8.07
N LEU A 498 -20.94 0.14 -6.75
CA LEU A 498 -20.90 1.43 -6.07
C LEU A 498 -19.84 1.33 -4.96
N VAL A 499 -18.77 2.09 -5.06
CA VAL A 499 -17.66 2.02 -4.09
C VAL A 499 -17.33 3.39 -3.52
N VAL A 500 -17.05 3.43 -2.22
CA VAL A 500 -16.38 4.54 -1.55
C VAL A 500 -14.96 4.09 -1.26
N SER A 501 -13.96 4.81 -1.74
CA SER A 501 -12.55 4.52 -1.44
C SER A 501 -11.68 5.76 -1.52
N HIS A 502 -10.60 5.76 -0.74
CA HIS A 502 -9.51 6.71 -0.80
C HIS A 502 -8.25 6.15 -1.48
N ASN A 503 -8.28 4.89 -1.92
CA ASN A 503 -7.20 4.28 -2.68
C ASN A 503 -7.32 4.66 -4.17
N ARG A 504 -6.40 5.51 -4.63
CA ARG A 504 -6.42 6.06 -6.00
C ARG A 504 -6.25 4.99 -7.07
N HIS A 505 -5.31 4.05 -6.87
CA HIS A 505 -5.07 2.96 -7.81
C HIS A 505 -6.30 2.06 -7.94
N PHE A 506 -6.90 1.71 -6.82
CA PHE A 506 -8.12 0.90 -6.79
C PHE A 506 -9.28 1.58 -7.57
N LEU A 507 -9.48 2.90 -7.36
CA LEU A 507 -10.50 3.66 -8.11
C LEU A 507 -10.21 3.72 -9.60
N ASP A 508 -8.93 3.83 -10.00
CA ASP A 508 -8.53 3.85 -11.41
C ASP A 508 -8.79 2.53 -12.13
N VAL A 509 -8.51 1.40 -11.47
CA VAL A 509 -8.71 0.07 -12.04
C VAL A 509 -10.20 -0.30 -12.07
N VAL A 510 -10.93 -0.04 -10.99
CA VAL A 510 -12.25 -0.63 -10.79
C VAL A 510 -13.39 0.27 -11.29
N CYS A 511 -13.22 1.60 -11.29
CA CYS A 511 -14.29 2.55 -11.59
C CYS A 511 -14.17 3.18 -12.99
N ASN A 512 -15.30 3.39 -13.64
CA ASN A 512 -15.41 4.12 -14.91
C ASN A 512 -16.18 5.44 -14.80
N THR A 513 -16.67 5.76 -13.62
CA THR A 513 -17.36 6.99 -13.30
C THR A 513 -17.03 7.40 -11.87
N ILE A 514 -16.69 8.66 -11.66
CA ILE A 514 -16.40 9.21 -10.34
C ILE A 514 -17.47 10.22 -9.96
N TYR A 515 -18.00 10.08 -8.74
CA TYR A 515 -18.84 11.09 -8.10
C TYR A 515 -18.08 11.78 -6.98
N TYR A 516 -17.96 13.08 -7.06
CA TYR A 516 -17.40 13.92 -5.99
C TYR A 516 -18.51 14.45 -5.11
N LEU A 517 -18.49 14.08 -3.84
CA LEU A 517 -19.43 14.55 -2.81
C LEU A 517 -18.83 15.76 -2.09
N ASP A 518 -19.55 16.91 -2.17
CA ASP A 518 -19.24 18.12 -1.43
C ASP A 518 -20.48 18.64 -0.67
N GLU A 519 -20.34 19.78 0.02
CA GLU A 519 -21.44 20.41 0.77
C GLU A 519 -22.62 20.85 -0.13
N ASN A 520 -22.36 21.03 -1.42
CA ASN A 520 -23.36 21.44 -2.42
C ASN A 520 -24.08 20.24 -3.07
N GLY A 521 -23.63 19.02 -2.78
CA GLY A 521 -24.20 17.79 -3.31
C GLY A 521 -23.21 16.92 -4.06
N LEU A 522 -23.69 16.17 -5.04
CA LEU A 522 -22.93 15.17 -5.78
C LEU A 522 -22.65 15.62 -7.20
N LYS A 523 -21.39 15.66 -7.61
CA LYS A 523 -20.94 16.03 -8.96
C LYS A 523 -20.43 14.79 -9.71
N LYS A 524 -20.95 14.54 -10.91
CA LYS A 524 -20.58 13.40 -11.76
C LYS A 524 -19.43 13.77 -12.70
N PHE A 525 -18.40 12.94 -12.72
CA PHE A 525 -17.30 12.98 -13.66
C PHE A 525 -17.25 11.65 -14.42
N LYS A 526 -17.17 11.70 -15.75
CA LYS A 526 -17.00 10.51 -16.58
C LYS A 526 -15.53 10.16 -16.69
N GLY A 527 -15.20 8.89 -16.55
CA GLY A 527 -13.85 8.38 -16.56
C GLY A 527 -13.41 7.88 -15.17
N ASN A 528 -12.17 7.46 -15.07
CA ASN A 528 -11.54 6.97 -13.84
C ASN A 528 -11.04 8.13 -12.95
N TYR A 529 -10.27 7.81 -11.93
CA TYR A 529 -9.73 8.83 -11.00
C TYR A 529 -8.70 9.75 -11.67
N GLU A 530 -7.87 9.23 -12.57
CA GLU A 530 -6.89 10.05 -13.32
C GLU A 530 -7.61 11.06 -14.24
N ASP A 531 -8.67 10.65 -14.93
CA ASP A 531 -9.50 11.54 -15.76
C ASP A 531 -10.15 12.65 -14.92
N TYR A 532 -10.65 12.29 -13.71
CA TYR A 532 -11.18 13.25 -12.75
C TYR A 532 -10.10 14.28 -12.37
N LYS A 533 -8.89 13.83 -12.00
CA LYS A 533 -7.77 14.70 -11.62
C LYS A 533 -7.32 15.61 -12.76
N ALA A 534 -7.28 15.11 -13.98
CA ALA A 534 -6.98 15.90 -15.17
C ALA A 534 -8.05 17.00 -15.43
N SER A 535 -9.33 16.68 -15.19
CA SER A 535 -10.42 17.65 -15.33
C SER A 535 -10.33 18.81 -14.34
N LEU A 536 -9.90 18.55 -13.10
CA LEU A 536 -9.68 19.58 -12.09
C LEU A 536 -8.54 20.55 -12.47
N LYS A 537 -7.42 20.01 -12.96
CA LYS A 537 -6.29 20.84 -13.43
C LYS A 537 -6.70 21.76 -14.58
N ASN A 538 -7.57 21.29 -15.48
CA ASN A 538 -8.07 22.07 -16.61
C ASN A 538 -9.10 23.14 -16.18
N SER A 539 -9.86 22.90 -15.10
CA SER A 539 -10.86 23.84 -14.58
C SER A 539 -10.23 24.98 -13.77
N GLY A 540 -9.13 24.74 -13.06
CA GLY A 540 -8.40 25.75 -12.28
C GLY A 540 -7.67 26.81 -13.14
N ASN A 541 -7.55 26.57 -14.45
CA ASN A 541 -6.83 27.44 -15.37
C ASN A 541 -7.75 28.43 -16.14
N ASN A 542 -9.04 28.50 -15.83
CA ASN A 542 -9.99 29.34 -16.60
C ASN A 542 -10.16 30.78 -16.07
N GLU A 543 -9.43 31.23 -15.09
CA GLU A 543 -9.56 32.60 -14.53
C GLU A 543 -8.48 33.61 -14.97
N GLN A 544 -7.55 33.26 -15.85
CA GLN A 544 -6.60 34.26 -16.40
C GLN A 544 -6.55 34.19 -17.92
N GLY A 545 -7.22 35.17 -18.53
CA GLY A 545 -7.34 35.30 -19.98
C GLY A 545 -6.18 36.06 -20.61
N GLU A 546 -4.92 35.54 -20.60
CA GLU A 546 -3.81 36.09 -21.41
C GLU A 546 -2.76 35.05 -21.89
N GLU A 547 -2.97 33.75 -21.68
CA GLU A 547 -1.96 32.69 -22.03
C GLU A 547 -2.39 31.80 -23.23
N LYS A 548 -3.14 32.30 -24.20
CA LYS A 548 -3.62 31.48 -25.33
C LYS A 548 -2.54 31.12 -26.37
N GLU A 549 -1.41 31.78 -26.39
CA GLU A 549 -0.32 31.45 -27.35
C GLU A 549 0.67 30.45 -26.78
N GLU A 550 1.03 30.50 -25.51
CA GLU A 550 1.91 29.50 -24.88
C GLU A 550 1.25 28.12 -24.74
N LYS A 551 -0.08 28.03 -24.52
CA LYS A 551 -0.81 26.75 -24.43
C LYS A 551 -0.91 25.99 -25.76
N LYS A 552 -0.85 26.64 -26.91
CA LYS A 552 -0.79 25.95 -28.21
C LYS A 552 0.57 25.27 -28.43
N VAL A 553 1.65 25.88 -27.96
CA VAL A 553 3.00 25.30 -28.02
C VAL A 553 3.11 24.09 -27.07
N SER A 554 2.65 24.24 -25.82
CA SER A 554 2.63 23.15 -24.83
C SER A 554 1.77 21.95 -25.25
N TYR A 555 0.60 22.17 -25.86
CA TYR A 555 -0.25 21.09 -26.37
C TYR A 555 0.36 20.37 -27.58
N GLN A 556 1.08 21.09 -28.44
CA GLN A 556 1.82 20.48 -29.55
C GLN A 556 3.01 19.66 -29.05
N GLU A 557 3.75 20.17 -28.08
CA GLU A 557 4.84 19.46 -27.41
C GLU A 557 4.35 18.20 -26.68
N GLN A 558 3.25 18.27 -25.94
CA GLN A 558 2.64 17.09 -25.30
C GLN A 558 2.15 16.06 -26.31
N LYS A 559 1.60 16.51 -27.45
CA LYS A 559 1.16 15.61 -28.51
C LYS A 559 2.34 14.97 -29.27
N GLU A 560 3.43 15.71 -29.45
CA GLU A 560 4.69 15.16 -30.01
C GLU A 560 5.33 14.19 -29.03
N MET A 561 5.34 14.51 -27.73
CA MET A 561 5.83 13.64 -26.66
C MET A 561 5.02 12.33 -26.59
N SER A 562 3.68 12.42 -26.58
CA SER A 562 2.82 11.23 -26.60
C SER A 562 3.04 10.36 -27.85
N ARG A 563 3.30 10.99 -29.02
CA ARG A 563 3.63 10.26 -30.25
C ARG A 563 5.02 9.59 -30.16
N LYS A 564 5.99 10.26 -29.52
CA LYS A 564 7.33 9.73 -29.31
C LYS A 564 7.29 8.53 -28.37
N ILE A 565 6.56 8.64 -27.25
CA ILE A 565 6.31 7.54 -26.32
C ILE A 565 5.61 6.34 -26.99
N ALA A 566 4.58 6.59 -27.78
CA ALA A 566 3.88 5.54 -28.51
C ALA A 566 4.77 4.84 -29.56
N LYS A 567 5.68 5.60 -30.20
CA LYS A 567 6.66 5.06 -31.15
C LYS A 567 7.69 4.20 -30.42
N LEU A 568 8.25 4.69 -29.30
CA LEU A 568 9.22 3.96 -28.51
C LEU A 568 8.64 2.64 -27.98
N LYS A 569 7.40 2.64 -27.47
CA LYS A 569 6.69 1.41 -27.04
C LYS A 569 6.57 0.41 -28.18
N LYS A 570 6.21 0.84 -29.38
CA LYS A 570 6.10 -0.03 -30.56
C LYS A 570 7.45 -0.57 -31.02
N ASP A 571 8.51 0.24 -30.90
CA ASP A 571 9.87 -0.17 -31.28
C ASP A 571 10.41 -1.19 -30.25
N ILE A 572 10.09 -1.04 -28.94
CA ILE A 572 10.43 -2.00 -27.88
C ILE A 572 9.71 -3.33 -28.12
N GLU A 573 8.40 -3.31 -28.37
CA GLU A 573 7.61 -4.51 -28.66
C GLU A 573 8.17 -5.29 -29.87
N LYS A 574 8.59 -4.55 -30.91
CA LYS A 574 9.21 -5.15 -32.09
C LYS A 574 10.56 -5.80 -31.78
N LEU A 575 11.39 -5.16 -30.94
CA LEU A 575 12.67 -5.74 -30.50
C LEU A 575 12.46 -7.00 -29.65
N GLU A 576 11.44 -7.03 -28.81
CA GLU A 576 11.07 -8.20 -28.03
C GLU A 576 10.63 -9.38 -28.92
N GLU A 577 9.85 -9.11 -29.98
CA GLU A 577 9.48 -10.12 -30.99
C GLU A 577 10.72 -10.66 -31.75
N GLU A 578 11.63 -9.76 -32.14
CA GLU A 578 12.88 -10.14 -32.82
C GLU A 578 13.78 -11.00 -31.90
N MET A 579 13.90 -10.66 -30.63
CA MET A 579 14.64 -11.45 -29.63
C MET A 579 14.02 -12.82 -29.38
N GLU A 580 12.67 -12.92 -29.35
CA GLU A 580 11.97 -14.19 -29.22
C GLU A 580 12.21 -15.10 -30.45
N MET A 581 12.27 -14.51 -31.66
CA MET A 581 12.60 -15.27 -32.88
C MET A 581 14.05 -15.78 -32.85
N LEU A 582 15.00 -14.94 -32.46
CA LEU A 582 16.42 -15.33 -32.33
C LEU A 582 16.59 -16.47 -31.31
N SER A 583 15.89 -16.40 -30.18
CA SER A 583 15.92 -17.46 -29.16
C SER A 583 15.37 -18.79 -29.69
N LYS A 584 14.29 -18.78 -30.51
CA LYS A 584 13.77 -19.98 -31.18
C LYS A 584 14.74 -20.56 -32.21
N ASP A 585 15.38 -19.68 -33.00
CA ASP A 585 16.37 -20.10 -33.99
C ASP A 585 17.62 -20.70 -33.34
N LYS A 586 18.03 -20.16 -32.20
CA LYS A 586 19.12 -20.70 -31.38
C LYS A 586 18.78 -22.11 -30.85
N GLU A 587 17.58 -22.30 -30.32
CA GLU A 587 17.12 -23.61 -29.85
C GLU A 587 17.14 -24.68 -30.98
N ILE A 588 16.74 -24.28 -32.21
CA ILE A 588 16.77 -25.15 -33.38
C ILE A 588 18.23 -25.47 -33.77
N ALA A 589 19.13 -24.51 -33.75
CA ALA A 589 20.54 -24.70 -34.05
C ALA A 589 21.23 -25.60 -33.02
N GLU A 590 20.96 -25.38 -31.71
CA GLU A 590 21.47 -26.22 -30.62
C GLU A 590 20.97 -27.68 -30.73
N LYS A 591 19.71 -27.90 -31.08
CA LYS A 591 19.18 -29.25 -31.32
C LYS A 591 19.92 -29.95 -32.47
N LYS A 592 20.15 -29.27 -33.60
CA LYS A 592 20.90 -29.82 -34.73
C LYS A 592 22.37 -30.07 -34.39
N TYR A 593 23.03 -29.16 -33.67
CA TYR A 593 24.38 -29.33 -33.14
C TYR A 593 24.48 -30.61 -32.29
N TYR A 594 23.51 -30.84 -31.41
CA TYR A 594 23.48 -32.01 -30.54
C TYR A 594 23.22 -33.32 -31.30
N GLU A 595 22.39 -33.28 -32.36
CA GLU A 595 22.16 -34.42 -33.23
C GLU A 595 23.38 -34.77 -34.09
N ALA A 596 24.05 -33.78 -34.67
CA ALA A 596 25.30 -33.95 -35.39
C ALA A 596 26.41 -34.53 -34.51
N GLY A 597 26.48 -34.11 -33.23
CA GLY A 597 27.39 -34.69 -32.24
C GLY A 597 27.15 -36.20 -31.97
N LYS A 598 25.91 -36.67 -32.11
CA LYS A 598 25.61 -38.13 -31.99
C LYS A 598 26.03 -38.95 -33.20
N THR A 599 26.03 -38.32 -34.38
CA THR A 599 26.40 -38.99 -35.68
C THR A 599 27.87 -38.75 -36.06
N ASN A 600 28.61 -38.00 -35.27
CA ASN A 600 30.02 -37.61 -35.51
C ASN A 600 30.23 -36.85 -36.86
N ASP A 601 29.21 -36.07 -37.26
CA ASP A 601 29.23 -35.26 -38.47
C ASP A 601 29.93 -33.89 -38.16
N MET A 602 31.23 -33.87 -38.39
CA MET A 602 32.07 -32.72 -38.03
C MET A 602 31.72 -31.44 -38.82
N ASP A 603 31.28 -31.58 -40.08
CA ASP A 603 30.97 -30.43 -40.93
C ASP A 603 29.72 -29.73 -40.42
N THR A 604 28.68 -30.48 -40.07
CA THR A 604 27.43 -29.93 -39.46
C THR A 604 27.67 -29.36 -38.06
N ILE A 605 28.56 -29.93 -37.27
CA ILE A 605 28.94 -29.43 -35.95
C ILE A 605 29.53 -28.02 -36.04
N VAL A 606 30.53 -27.83 -36.97
CA VAL A 606 31.19 -26.55 -37.17
C VAL A 606 30.20 -25.51 -37.69
N GLU A 607 29.37 -25.85 -38.68
CA GLU A 607 28.36 -24.96 -39.23
C GLU A 607 27.33 -24.50 -38.18
N MET A 608 26.85 -25.40 -37.34
CA MET A 608 25.87 -25.04 -36.29
C MET A 608 26.53 -24.24 -35.16
N GLN A 609 27.77 -24.51 -34.83
CA GLN A 609 28.50 -23.73 -33.83
C GLN A 609 28.70 -22.26 -34.28
N GLU A 610 29.15 -22.03 -35.54
CA GLU A 610 29.24 -20.68 -36.08
C GLU A 610 27.88 -19.96 -36.13
N LYS A 611 26.81 -20.71 -36.38
CA LYS A 611 25.46 -20.18 -36.40
C LYS A 611 25.01 -19.75 -35.01
N ILE A 612 25.28 -20.54 -33.97
CA ILE A 612 24.96 -20.24 -32.57
C ILE A 612 25.74 -18.99 -32.13
N GLU A 613 27.04 -18.90 -32.42
CA GLU A 613 27.86 -17.73 -32.09
C GLU A 613 27.34 -16.44 -32.74
N LYS A 614 26.91 -16.51 -34.01
CA LYS A 614 26.28 -15.35 -34.69
C LYS A 614 24.93 -14.94 -34.08
N ILE A 615 24.15 -15.91 -33.65
CA ILE A 615 22.86 -15.63 -32.97
C ILE A 615 23.13 -14.98 -31.60
N ASP A 616 24.15 -15.46 -30.87
CA ASP A 616 24.55 -14.87 -29.57
C ASP A 616 24.99 -13.40 -29.70
N GLU A 617 25.79 -13.10 -30.74
CA GLU A 617 26.21 -11.71 -31.05
C GLU A 617 24.99 -10.82 -31.39
N LEU A 618 24.04 -11.35 -32.17
CA LEU A 618 22.81 -10.61 -32.51
C LEU A 618 21.90 -10.42 -31.29
N GLU A 619 21.75 -11.42 -30.42
CA GLU A 619 20.98 -11.31 -29.18
C GLU A 619 21.54 -10.20 -28.27
N ILE A 620 22.89 -10.14 -28.13
CA ILE A 620 23.56 -9.10 -27.34
C ILE A 620 23.29 -7.71 -27.94
N SER A 621 23.47 -7.56 -29.26
CA SER A 621 23.23 -6.27 -29.93
C SER A 621 21.78 -5.81 -29.82
N LYS A 622 20.82 -6.74 -29.90
CA LYS A 622 19.39 -6.40 -29.75
C LYS A 622 19.01 -6.09 -28.31
N LEU A 623 19.67 -6.70 -27.34
CA LEU A 623 19.51 -6.39 -25.94
C LEU A 623 20.00 -4.97 -25.61
N GLU A 624 21.16 -4.57 -26.18
CA GLU A 624 21.68 -3.20 -26.05
C GLU A 624 20.72 -2.17 -26.66
N GLU A 625 20.17 -2.42 -27.88
CA GLU A 625 19.18 -1.57 -28.51
C GLU A 625 17.89 -1.47 -27.68
N TRP A 626 17.48 -2.56 -27.06
CA TRP A 626 16.30 -2.61 -26.19
C TRP A 626 16.53 -1.81 -24.90
N GLU A 627 17.71 -1.96 -24.27
CA GLU A 627 18.08 -1.18 -23.08
C GLU A 627 18.13 0.32 -23.36
N GLU A 628 18.71 0.73 -24.49
CA GLU A 628 18.79 2.14 -24.89
C GLU A 628 17.39 2.75 -25.07
N LYS A 629 16.49 2.06 -25.79
CA LYS A 629 15.12 2.54 -26.00
C LYS A 629 14.25 2.47 -24.75
N SER A 630 14.47 1.49 -23.89
CA SER A 630 13.80 1.37 -22.61
C SER A 630 14.20 2.51 -21.66
N ASN A 631 15.47 2.88 -21.64
CA ASN A 631 15.97 4.02 -20.89
C ASN A 631 15.42 5.36 -21.45
N GLU A 632 15.40 5.51 -22.79
CA GLU A 632 14.80 6.69 -23.44
C GLU A 632 13.28 6.80 -23.13
N LEU A 633 12.58 5.68 -23.07
CA LEU A 633 11.17 5.65 -22.65
C LEU A 633 10.99 6.07 -21.19
N ALA A 634 11.89 5.63 -20.30
CA ALA A 634 11.86 5.98 -18.88
C ALA A 634 12.18 7.47 -18.61
N GLU A 635 13.03 8.09 -19.46
CA GLU A 635 13.31 9.54 -19.39
C GLU A 635 12.11 10.41 -19.84
N HIS A 636 11.21 9.83 -20.63
CA HIS A 636 10.04 10.52 -21.19
C HIS A 636 8.72 10.17 -20.49
N GLN A 637 8.74 9.25 -19.52
CA GLN A 637 7.63 8.93 -18.62
C GLN A 637 7.80 9.62 -17.27
#